data_44fc605f19efd425e6b16fc0b55d15e4
#
_entry.id   44fc605f19efd425e6b16fc0b55d15e4
#
_cell.length_a   1.000
_cell.length_b   1.000
_cell.length_c   1.000
_cell.angle_alpha   90.00
_cell.angle_beta   90.00
_cell.angle_gamma   90.00
#
_symmetry.space_group_name_H-M   'P 1'
#
loop_
_entity.id
_entity.type
_entity.pdbx_description
1 polymer ?
#
loop_
_entity_poly.entity_id
_entity_poly.type
_entity_poly.pdbx_seq_one_letter_code
_entity_poly.pdbx_strand_id
1 'polypeptide(L)'
;SAVGSASDGPLTNAPVQQRERARWVQVAWADLPGWSEDSVLTAWPALLRSCSRPAPGWANACASALAADPKDEIAVRHWLREQLQPWRVESLEGQTEGLITGYFEPLLQASRKPTGAYRTALHGLPPDLGQRKPFYTRAQIEGDAAVKARLKPLELAYVDDALEALVLHIQGSGRVQMREPD
;
A
#
# COMPACT_ATOMS: atom_id res chain seq x y z
N SER A 1 16.78 24.78 -8.72
CA SER A 1 17.32 23.98 -9.83
C SER A 1 16.20 23.80 -10.84
N ALA A 2 16.42 24.29 -12.07
CA ALA A 2 15.45 24.23 -13.15
C ALA A 2 15.11 22.77 -13.48
N VAL A 3 13.84 22.42 -13.39
CA VAL A 3 13.31 21.18 -13.96
C VAL A 3 13.30 21.41 -15.48
N GLY A 4 14.24 20.78 -16.18
CA GLY A 4 14.26 20.83 -17.64
C GLY A 4 13.00 20.16 -18.17
N SER A 5 12.37 20.78 -19.15
CA SER A 5 11.22 20.24 -19.88
C SER A 5 11.55 18.83 -20.36
N ALA A 6 10.78 17.83 -19.91
CA ALA A 6 10.99 16.43 -20.32
C ALA A 6 10.75 16.31 -21.83
N SER A 7 11.77 15.86 -22.59
CA SER A 7 11.64 15.66 -24.03
C SER A 7 10.77 14.44 -24.35
N ASP A 8 9.88 14.55 -25.32
CA ASP A 8 9.05 13.42 -25.81
C ASP A 8 9.84 12.48 -26.78
N GLY A 9 11.11 12.76 -27.08
CA GLY A 9 11.94 11.96 -27.98
C GLY A 9 12.91 11.04 -27.23
N PRO A 10 13.48 10.02 -27.91
CA PRO A 10 14.43 9.09 -27.31
C PRO A 10 15.65 9.83 -26.76
N LEU A 11 16.01 9.54 -25.51
CA LEU A 11 17.14 10.16 -24.82
C LEU A 11 18.46 9.52 -25.31
N THR A 12 19.22 10.24 -26.09
CA THR A 12 20.60 9.85 -26.41
C THR A 12 21.48 10.13 -25.19
N ASN A 13 22.12 9.12 -24.61
CA ASN A 13 22.86 9.19 -23.34
C ASN A 13 21.97 9.48 -22.12
N ALA A 14 20.92 8.67 -21.95
CA ALA A 14 20.02 8.76 -20.82
C ALA A 14 20.78 8.69 -19.47
N PRO A 15 20.52 9.61 -18.51
CA PRO A 15 21.09 9.53 -17.18
C PRO A 15 20.78 8.20 -16.50
N VAL A 16 21.80 7.62 -15.85
CA VAL A 16 21.69 6.38 -15.10
C VAL A 16 22.03 6.65 -13.63
N GLN A 17 21.17 6.22 -12.72
CA GLN A 17 21.45 6.22 -11.30
C GLN A 17 21.69 4.79 -10.83
N GLN A 18 22.91 4.49 -10.41
CA GLN A 18 23.24 3.21 -9.80
C GLN A 18 22.71 3.16 -8.38
N ARG A 19 21.99 2.09 -8.03
CA ARG A 19 21.52 1.77 -6.70
C ARG A 19 22.14 0.45 -6.25
N GLU A 20 22.00 0.11 -4.97
CA GLU A 20 22.58 -1.11 -4.40
C GLU A 20 22.10 -2.39 -5.11
N ARG A 21 20.84 -2.45 -5.50
CA ARG A 21 20.20 -3.64 -6.08
C ARG A 21 19.53 -3.39 -7.44
N ALA A 22 19.70 -2.20 -8.02
CA ALA A 22 19.03 -1.83 -9.25
C ALA A 22 19.77 -0.70 -9.98
N ARG A 23 19.48 -0.55 -11.27
CA ARG A 23 19.83 0.61 -12.05
C ARG A 23 18.56 1.36 -12.42
N TRP A 24 18.58 2.66 -12.29
CA TRP A 24 17.50 3.53 -12.71
C TRP A 24 17.94 4.28 -13.95
N VAL A 25 17.30 4.03 -15.07
CA VAL A 25 17.61 4.64 -16.37
C VAL A 25 16.51 5.64 -16.70
N GLN A 26 16.88 6.90 -16.89
CA GLN A 26 15.92 7.92 -17.30
C GLN A 26 15.36 7.59 -18.68
N VAL A 27 14.06 7.70 -18.86
CA VAL A 27 13.37 7.41 -20.13
C VAL A 27 12.48 8.58 -20.53
N ALA A 28 12.10 8.64 -21.79
CA ALA A 28 11.09 9.57 -22.24
C ALA A 28 9.67 9.08 -21.83
N TRP A 29 8.73 9.99 -21.75
CA TRP A 29 7.33 9.64 -21.48
C TRP A 29 6.75 8.71 -22.54
N ALA A 30 7.15 8.85 -23.80
CA ALA A 30 6.74 7.99 -24.90
C ALA A 30 7.26 6.54 -24.77
N ASP A 31 8.31 6.31 -23.98
CA ASP A 31 8.87 4.97 -23.75
C ASP A 31 8.11 4.19 -22.66
N LEU A 32 7.16 4.82 -21.96
CA LEU A 32 6.34 4.14 -20.95
C LEU A 32 5.28 3.30 -21.64
N PRO A 33 5.27 1.97 -21.43
CA PRO A 33 4.22 1.09 -21.99
C PRO A 33 2.82 1.55 -21.54
N GLY A 34 1.91 1.69 -22.51
CA GLY A 34 0.53 2.09 -22.22
C GLY A 34 0.32 3.57 -21.84
N TRP A 35 1.36 4.39 -21.88
CA TRP A 35 1.26 5.80 -21.47
C TRP A 35 0.15 6.57 -22.17
N SER A 36 -0.05 6.39 -23.47
CA SER A 36 -1.09 7.06 -24.25
C SER A 36 -2.50 6.54 -23.98
N GLU A 37 -2.63 5.32 -23.49
CA GLU A 37 -3.89 4.58 -23.37
C GLU A 37 -4.41 4.53 -21.93
N ASP A 38 -3.52 4.71 -20.96
CA ASP A 38 -3.86 4.61 -19.53
C ASP A 38 -4.73 5.80 -19.07
N SER A 39 -5.63 5.52 -18.15
CA SER A 39 -6.50 6.53 -17.51
C SER A 39 -5.79 7.16 -16.31
N VAL A 40 -4.93 8.13 -16.57
CA VAL A 40 -4.13 8.79 -15.52
C VAL A 40 -4.97 9.66 -14.58
N LEU A 41 -6.13 10.13 -15.01
CA LEU A 41 -7.05 10.91 -14.16
C LEU A 41 -7.53 10.07 -12.96
N THR A 42 -7.71 8.77 -13.13
CA THR A 42 -8.13 7.87 -12.03
C THR A 42 -7.08 7.74 -10.92
N ALA A 43 -5.80 7.97 -11.25
CA ALA A 43 -4.70 7.95 -10.28
C ALA A 43 -4.59 9.26 -9.46
N TRP A 44 -5.19 10.36 -9.94
CA TRP A 44 -5.07 11.68 -9.31
C TRP A 44 -5.49 11.71 -7.84
N PRO A 45 -6.66 11.16 -7.43
CA PRO A 45 -7.05 11.11 -6.02
C PRO A 45 -6.07 10.32 -5.14
N ALA A 46 -5.41 9.30 -5.69
CA ALA A 46 -4.41 8.52 -4.96
C ALA A 46 -3.12 9.34 -4.75
N LEU A 47 -2.69 10.10 -5.77
CA LEU A 47 -1.57 11.03 -5.67
C LEU A 47 -1.83 12.08 -4.58
N LEU A 48 -3.00 12.71 -4.57
CA LEU A 48 -3.37 13.69 -3.54
C LEU A 48 -3.36 13.09 -2.12
N ARG A 49 -3.86 11.87 -1.95
CA ARG A 49 -3.76 11.17 -0.65
C ARG A 49 -2.32 10.92 -0.23
N SER A 50 -1.46 10.54 -1.16
CA SER A 50 -0.02 10.34 -0.88
C SER A 50 0.65 11.66 -0.48
N CYS A 51 0.21 12.78 -1.04
CA CYS A 51 0.70 14.12 -0.73
C CYS A 51 0.30 14.64 0.66
N SER A 52 -0.60 13.96 1.39
CA SER A 52 -0.84 14.26 2.81
C SER A 52 0.38 13.97 3.70
N ARG A 53 1.27 13.07 3.25
CA ARG A 53 2.56 12.74 3.89
C ARG A 53 3.62 12.53 2.80
N PRO A 54 4.14 13.63 2.22
CA PRO A 54 5.03 13.53 1.08
C PRO A 54 6.32 12.77 1.42
N ALA A 55 6.72 11.87 0.52
CA ALA A 55 8.01 11.21 0.60
C ALA A 55 9.17 12.22 0.43
N PRO A 56 10.39 11.91 0.91
CA PRO A 56 11.55 12.76 0.67
C PRO A 56 11.72 13.10 -0.80
N GLY A 57 11.89 14.39 -1.10
CA GLY A 57 12.01 14.92 -2.46
C GLY A 57 10.69 15.24 -3.18
N TRP A 58 9.53 14.88 -2.61
CA TRP A 58 8.21 15.10 -3.24
C TRP A 58 7.50 16.38 -2.80
N ALA A 59 8.06 17.16 -1.87
CA ALA A 59 7.38 18.32 -1.29
C ALA A 59 6.88 19.33 -2.33
N ASN A 60 7.72 19.69 -3.33
CA ASN A 60 7.35 20.66 -4.35
C ASN A 60 6.29 20.11 -5.32
N ALA A 61 6.43 18.86 -5.77
CA ALA A 61 5.42 18.21 -6.62
C ALA A 61 4.10 18.08 -5.88
N CYS A 62 4.11 17.72 -4.59
CA CYS A 62 2.92 17.64 -3.77
C CYS A 62 2.25 19.00 -3.56
N ALA A 63 3.02 20.06 -3.31
CA ALA A 63 2.46 21.42 -3.22
C ALA A 63 1.79 21.84 -4.53
N SER A 64 2.42 21.55 -5.67
CA SER A 64 1.85 21.78 -7.00
C SER A 64 0.58 20.95 -7.24
N ALA A 65 0.58 19.65 -6.86
CA ALA A 65 -0.57 18.77 -7.01
C ALA A 65 -1.78 19.23 -6.19
N LEU A 66 -1.55 19.64 -4.94
CA LEU A 66 -2.61 20.14 -4.05
C LEU A 66 -3.21 21.46 -4.52
N ALA A 67 -2.44 22.28 -5.26
CA ALA A 67 -2.92 23.53 -5.85
C ALA A 67 -3.59 23.33 -7.22
N ALA A 68 -3.36 22.19 -7.87
CA ALA A 68 -3.92 21.88 -9.18
C ALA A 68 -5.30 21.21 -9.03
N ASP A 69 -6.19 21.50 -9.99
CA ASP A 69 -7.53 20.90 -10.09
C ASP A 69 -7.79 20.43 -11.53
N PRO A 70 -7.05 19.41 -12.00
CA PRO A 70 -7.20 18.93 -13.36
C PRO A 70 -8.58 18.31 -13.56
N LYS A 71 -9.24 18.66 -14.68
CA LYS A 71 -10.60 18.22 -14.99
C LYS A 71 -10.65 17.06 -15.98
N ASP A 72 -9.54 16.78 -16.65
CA ASP A 72 -9.45 15.77 -17.69
C ASP A 72 -8.06 15.12 -17.75
N GLU A 73 -7.95 14.09 -18.57
CA GLU A 73 -6.72 13.32 -18.83
C GLU A 73 -5.58 14.20 -19.37
N ILE A 74 -5.89 15.18 -20.19
CA ILE A 74 -4.88 16.04 -20.82
C ILE A 74 -4.20 16.90 -19.75
N ALA A 75 -4.99 17.50 -18.86
CA ALA A 75 -4.47 18.32 -17.76
C ALA A 75 -3.61 17.51 -16.79
N VAL A 76 -4.01 16.27 -16.46
CA VAL A 76 -3.20 15.39 -15.60
C VAL A 76 -1.90 15.00 -16.29
N ARG A 77 -1.93 14.61 -17.58
CA ARG A 77 -0.71 14.26 -18.34
C ARG A 77 0.24 15.43 -18.45
N HIS A 78 -0.29 16.63 -18.67
CA HIS A 78 0.51 17.85 -18.70
C HIS A 78 1.21 18.08 -17.36
N TRP A 79 0.47 18.01 -16.25
CA TRP A 79 1.03 18.14 -14.91
C TRP A 79 2.11 17.08 -14.62
N LEU A 80 1.86 15.82 -14.97
CA LEU A 80 2.83 14.73 -14.78
C LEU A 80 4.14 15.01 -15.53
N ARG A 81 4.04 15.48 -16.78
CA ARG A 81 5.22 15.81 -17.61
C ARG A 81 6.01 17.00 -17.07
N GLU A 82 5.35 17.98 -16.48
CA GLU A 82 6.01 19.16 -15.92
C GLU A 82 6.66 18.88 -14.55
N GLN A 83 6.03 18.06 -13.73
CA GLN A 83 6.46 17.88 -12.35
C GLN A 83 7.30 16.63 -12.11
N LEU A 84 7.23 15.63 -12.99
CA LEU A 84 7.87 14.34 -12.79
C LEU A 84 8.76 13.97 -13.98
N GLN A 85 9.67 13.04 -13.71
CA GLN A 85 10.54 12.43 -14.70
C GLN A 85 10.45 10.91 -14.60
N PRO A 86 10.09 10.18 -15.68
CA PRO A 86 10.02 8.73 -15.64
C PRO A 86 11.40 8.08 -15.64
N TRP A 87 11.50 6.98 -14.89
CA TRP A 87 12.69 6.16 -14.79
C TRP A 87 12.32 4.69 -14.96
N ARG A 88 13.05 4.00 -15.84
CA ARG A 88 12.97 2.55 -15.94
C ARG A 88 13.88 1.93 -14.90
N VAL A 89 13.34 1.05 -14.07
CA VAL A 89 14.10 0.29 -13.08
C VAL A 89 14.56 -1.01 -13.73
N GLU A 90 15.85 -1.30 -13.64
CA GLU A 90 16.47 -2.50 -14.17
C GLU A 90 17.23 -3.23 -13.08
N SER A 91 17.38 -4.56 -13.20
CA SER A 91 18.35 -5.31 -12.40
C SER A 91 19.78 -4.82 -12.69
N LEU A 92 20.75 -5.25 -11.89
CA LEU A 92 22.16 -4.92 -12.17
C LEU A 92 22.65 -5.49 -13.50
N GLU A 93 22.02 -6.58 -13.96
CA GLU A 93 22.28 -7.27 -15.24
C GLU A 93 21.49 -6.66 -16.41
N GLY A 94 20.66 -5.63 -16.16
CA GLY A 94 19.89 -4.93 -17.18
C GLY A 94 18.52 -5.53 -17.50
N GLN A 95 17.99 -6.46 -16.68
CA GLN A 95 16.66 -7.02 -16.84
C GLN A 95 15.59 -6.00 -16.40
N THR A 96 14.54 -5.84 -17.17
CA THR A 96 13.46 -4.89 -16.95
C THR A 96 12.20 -5.52 -16.40
N GLU A 97 12.15 -6.85 -16.34
CA GLU A 97 11.02 -7.59 -15.76
C GLU A 97 11.14 -7.67 -14.24
N GLY A 98 10.05 -7.47 -13.54
CA GLY A 98 9.98 -7.52 -12.10
C GLY A 98 8.66 -8.11 -11.62
N LEU A 99 8.61 -8.50 -10.34
CA LEU A 99 7.40 -8.99 -9.71
C LEU A 99 6.65 -7.83 -9.07
N ILE A 100 5.41 -7.61 -9.48
CA ILE A 100 4.47 -6.70 -8.81
C ILE A 100 3.51 -7.55 -7.99
N THR A 101 3.42 -7.29 -6.70
CA THR A 101 2.47 -7.95 -5.80
C THR A 101 1.41 -6.95 -5.37
N GLY A 102 0.15 -7.39 -5.37
CA GLY A 102 -0.97 -6.64 -4.80
C GLY A 102 -1.35 -7.23 -3.44
N TYR A 103 -1.73 -6.37 -2.52
CA TYR A 103 -2.25 -6.77 -1.22
C TYR A 103 -3.74 -6.42 -1.15
N PHE A 104 -4.54 -7.40 -0.79
CA PHE A 104 -5.94 -7.19 -0.47
C PHE A 104 -6.07 -6.91 1.03
N GLU A 105 -6.71 -5.81 1.38
CA GLU A 105 -7.02 -5.48 2.77
C GLU A 105 -8.50 -5.80 3.02
N PRO A 106 -8.81 -6.93 3.71
CA PRO A 106 -10.19 -7.32 3.96
C PRO A 106 -10.90 -6.30 4.86
N LEU A 107 -12.18 -6.05 4.60
CA LEU A 107 -13.07 -5.27 5.46
C LEU A 107 -14.07 -6.21 6.12
N LEU A 108 -13.94 -6.41 7.42
CA LEU A 108 -14.80 -7.29 8.21
C LEU A 108 -15.80 -6.49 9.04
N GLN A 109 -17.00 -7.04 9.21
CA GLN A 109 -17.93 -6.53 10.20
C GLN A 109 -17.49 -6.98 11.59
N ALA A 110 -17.55 -6.10 12.58
CA ALA A 110 -17.09 -6.41 13.92
C ALA A 110 -17.96 -5.79 15.01
N SER A 111 -17.96 -6.42 16.19
CA SER A 111 -18.57 -5.91 17.41
C SER A 111 -17.54 -5.74 18.53
N ARG A 112 -17.72 -4.77 19.42
CA ARG A 112 -16.84 -4.59 20.59
C ARG A 112 -17.03 -5.67 21.65
N LYS A 113 -18.17 -6.35 21.65
CA LYS A 113 -18.51 -7.40 22.61
C LYS A 113 -18.94 -8.66 21.86
N PRO A 114 -18.69 -9.85 22.42
CA PRO A 114 -19.18 -11.09 21.83
C PRO A 114 -20.72 -11.11 21.92
N THR A 115 -21.39 -10.98 20.79
CA THR A 115 -22.84 -10.93 20.69
C THR A 115 -23.35 -11.59 19.41
N GLY A 116 -24.43 -12.37 19.47
CA GLY A 116 -25.02 -13.02 18.30
C GLY A 116 -23.99 -13.87 17.52
N ALA A 117 -23.79 -13.55 16.25
CA ALA A 117 -22.82 -14.20 15.37
C ALA A 117 -21.36 -13.77 15.65
N TYR A 118 -21.14 -12.58 16.22
CA TYR A 118 -19.83 -12.00 16.48
C TYR A 118 -19.14 -12.67 17.66
N ARG A 119 -18.44 -13.78 17.43
CA ARG A 119 -17.81 -14.61 18.46
C ARG A 119 -16.35 -14.90 18.26
N THR A 120 -15.80 -14.61 17.08
CA THR A 120 -14.39 -14.82 16.76
C THR A 120 -13.60 -13.59 17.17
N ALA A 121 -12.77 -13.74 18.22
CA ALA A 121 -11.99 -12.63 18.75
C ALA A 121 -10.81 -12.28 17.87
N LEU A 122 -10.62 -10.98 17.63
CA LEU A 122 -9.37 -10.41 17.12
C LEU A 122 -8.56 -9.89 18.30
N HIS A 123 -7.29 -10.25 18.36
CA HIS A 123 -6.43 -9.93 19.49
C HIS A 123 -5.41 -8.84 19.12
N GLY A 124 -5.09 -7.99 20.08
CA GLY A 124 -3.92 -7.13 20.03
C GLY A 124 -2.62 -7.92 20.17
N LEU A 125 -1.51 -7.24 19.97
CA LEU A 125 -0.18 -7.85 20.03
C LEU A 125 0.13 -8.37 21.45
N PRO A 126 0.37 -9.68 21.63
CA PRO A 126 0.81 -10.21 22.93
C PRO A 126 2.20 -9.65 23.28
N PRO A 127 2.42 -9.18 24.53
CA PRO A 127 3.66 -8.54 24.93
C PRO A 127 4.87 -9.51 24.89
N ASP A 128 4.63 -10.81 24.96
CA ASP A 128 5.64 -11.85 24.95
C ASP A 128 5.78 -12.57 23.60
N LEU A 129 5.12 -12.09 22.54
CA LEU A 129 5.16 -12.72 21.21
C LEU A 129 6.59 -12.90 20.68
N GLY A 130 7.46 -11.91 20.88
CA GLY A 130 8.85 -11.96 20.46
C GLY A 130 9.76 -12.86 21.32
N GLN A 131 9.37 -13.13 22.56
CA GLN A 131 10.13 -13.89 23.54
C GLN A 131 9.77 -15.38 23.53
N ARG A 132 8.53 -15.70 23.20
CA ARG A 132 8.00 -17.07 23.16
C ARG A 132 8.10 -17.63 21.73
N LYS A 133 9.04 -18.56 21.52
CA LYS A 133 9.24 -19.23 20.22
C LYS A 133 9.31 -20.75 20.40
N PRO A 134 8.40 -21.52 19.80
CA PRO A 134 7.21 -21.07 19.05
C PRO A 134 6.14 -20.45 19.94
N PHE A 135 5.34 -19.54 19.37
CA PHE A 135 4.13 -19.04 20.03
C PHE A 135 3.04 -20.13 20.03
N TYR A 136 1.90 -19.84 20.63
CA TYR A 136 0.79 -20.80 20.65
C TYR A 136 0.33 -21.17 19.24
N THR A 137 0.05 -22.45 19.03
CA THR A 137 -0.58 -22.92 17.80
C THR A 137 -2.03 -22.43 17.71
N ARG A 138 -2.61 -22.43 16.52
CA ARG A 138 -4.02 -22.08 16.31
C ARG A 138 -4.95 -22.93 17.16
N ALA A 139 -4.70 -24.25 17.21
CA ALA A 139 -5.45 -25.18 18.04
C ALA A 139 -5.41 -24.83 19.54
N GLN A 140 -4.26 -24.37 20.04
CA GLN A 140 -4.12 -23.93 21.44
C GLN A 140 -4.89 -22.62 21.68
N ILE A 141 -4.80 -21.65 20.76
CA ILE A 141 -5.52 -20.38 20.86
C ILE A 141 -7.03 -20.62 20.87
N GLU A 142 -7.52 -21.57 20.09
CA GLU A 142 -8.96 -21.85 19.95
C GLU A 142 -9.48 -22.87 20.95
N GLY A 143 -8.66 -23.80 21.45
CA GLY A 143 -9.08 -24.94 22.25
C GLY A 143 -8.62 -24.94 23.72
N ASP A 144 -7.49 -24.33 24.04
CA ASP A 144 -6.91 -24.35 25.37
C ASP A 144 -7.49 -23.23 26.25
N ALA A 145 -8.12 -23.62 27.37
CA ALA A 145 -8.77 -22.67 28.29
C ALA A 145 -7.76 -21.71 28.95
N ALA A 146 -6.54 -22.17 29.26
CA ALA A 146 -5.51 -21.33 29.88
C ALA A 146 -4.97 -20.30 28.89
N VAL A 147 -4.76 -20.71 27.63
CA VAL A 147 -4.36 -19.80 26.55
C VAL A 147 -5.43 -18.77 26.26
N LYS A 148 -6.69 -19.17 26.20
CA LYS A 148 -7.84 -18.24 26.05
C LYS A 148 -7.91 -17.23 27.18
N ALA A 149 -7.81 -17.68 28.43
CA ALA A 149 -7.81 -16.78 29.59
C ALA A 149 -6.65 -15.76 29.53
N ARG A 150 -5.47 -16.19 29.09
CA ARG A 150 -4.32 -15.32 28.90
C ARG A 150 -4.50 -14.26 27.80
N LEU A 151 -5.13 -14.65 26.69
CA LEU A 151 -5.33 -13.76 25.53
C LEU A 151 -6.56 -12.85 25.69
N LYS A 152 -7.49 -13.20 26.58
CA LYS A 152 -8.74 -12.45 26.78
C LYS A 152 -8.56 -10.94 27.02
N PRO A 153 -7.59 -10.46 27.83
CA PRO A 153 -7.37 -9.03 28.00
C PRO A 153 -6.89 -8.32 26.74
N LEU A 154 -6.47 -9.06 25.72
CA LEU A 154 -5.99 -8.54 24.44
C LEU A 154 -7.06 -8.55 23.35
N GLU A 155 -8.27 -8.99 23.65
CA GLU A 155 -9.39 -9.00 22.69
C GLU A 155 -9.79 -7.56 22.33
N LEU A 156 -9.71 -7.20 21.06
CA LEU A 156 -9.99 -5.85 20.54
C LEU A 156 -11.41 -5.73 19.99
N ALA A 157 -11.84 -6.76 19.29
CA ALA A 157 -13.13 -6.83 18.62
C ALA A 157 -13.49 -8.30 18.32
N TYR A 158 -14.72 -8.54 17.92
CA TYR A 158 -15.23 -9.85 17.54
C TYR A 158 -15.84 -9.78 16.16
N VAL A 159 -15.45 -10.68 15.27
CA VAL A 159 -16.02 -10.83 13.93
C VAL A 159 -16.95 -12.04 13.86
N ASP A 160 -17.82 -12.04 12.88
CA ASP A 160 -18.86 -13.06 12.72
C ASP A 160 -18.38 -14.28 11.92
N ASP A 161 -17.30 -14.15 11.15
CA ASP A 161 -16.74 -15.23 10.34
C ASP A 161 -15.32 -15.59 10.77
N ALA A 162 -15.12 -16.83 11.21
CA ALA A 162 -13.80 -17.33 11.62
C ALA A 162 -12.85 -17.54 10.43
N LEU A 163 -13.38 -17.82 9.23
CA LEU A 163 -12.56 -17.97 8.02
C LEU A 163 -12.04 -16.60 7.55
N GLU A 164 -12.89 -15.58 7.55
CA GLU A 164 -12.47 -14.21 7.26
C GLU A 164 -11.42 -13.70 8.26
N ALA A 165 -11.60 -14.02 9.56
CA ALA A 165 -10.59 -13.73 10.58
C ALA A 165 -9.26 -14.44 10.28
N LEU A 166 -9.29 -15.69 9.82
CA LEU A 166 -8.09 -16.42 9.41
C LEU A 166 -7.42 -15.75 8.19
N VAL A 167 -8.18 -15.38 7.18
CA VAL A 167 -7.68 -14.66 6.00
C VAL A 167 -7.03 -13.34 6.41
N LEU A 168 -7.66 -12.57 7.30
CA LEU A 168 -7.09 -11.34 7.84
C LEU A 168 -5.74 -11.59 8.54
N HIS A 169 -5.63 -12.66 9.34
CA HIS A 169 -4.37 -13.02 10.01
C HIS A 169 -3.28 -13.44 9.01
N ILE A 170 -3.63 -14.12 7.91
CA ILE A 170 -2.69 -14.52 6.85
C ILE A 170 -2.22 -13.27 6.07
N GLN A 171 -3.12 -12.36 5.75
CA GLN A 171 -2.79 -11.10 5.07
C GLN A 171 -1.97 -10.15 5.96
N GLY A 172 -2.10 -10.24 7.27
CA GLY A 172 -1.35 -9.45 8.24
C GLY A 172 -1.90 -8.03 8.48
N SER A 173 -2.88 -7.57 7.69
CA SER A 173 -3.60 -6.32 7.88
C SER A 173 -5.02 -6.42 7.37
N GLY A 174 -5.92 -5.55 7.89
CA GLY A 174 -7.30 -5.47 7.47
C GLY A 174 -8.02 -4.33 8.17
N ARG A 175 -9.26 -4.12 7.79
CA ARG A 175 -10.14 -3.12 8.40
C ARG A 175 -11.32 -3.79 9.05
N VAL A 176 -11.77 -3.23 10.16
CA VAL A 176 -13.02 -3.63 10.77
C VAL A 176 -14.00 -2.46 10.76
N GLN A 177 -15.22 -2.74 10.32
CA GLN A 177 -16.34 -1.83 10.47
C GLN A 177 -17.09 -2.21 11.73
N MET A 178 -16.97 -1.36 12.74
CA MET A 178 -17.66 -1.58 14.01
C MET A 178 -19.17 -1.37 13.84
N ARG A 179 -19.96 -2.32 14.29
CA ARG A 179 -21.41 -2.10 14.46
C ARG A 179 -21.62 -1.18 15.65
N GLU A 180 -22.46 -0.17 15.45
CA GLU A 180 -22.97 0.60 16.58
C GLU A 180 -23.69 -0.35 17.55
N PRO A 181 -23.51 -0.20 18.86
CA PRO A 181 -24.33 -0.94 19.82
C PRO A 181 -25.78 -0.49 19.68
N ASP A 182 -26.68 -1.45 19.49
CA ASP A 182 -28.12 -1.23 19.65
C ASP A 182 -28.41 -0.82 21.09
#